data_705394812d8518a92f4e5c606370b423
#
_entry.id   705394812d8518a92f4e5c606370b423
#
_cell.length_a   1.000
_cell.length_b   1.000
_cell.length_c   1.000
_cell.angle_alpha   90.00
_cell.angle_beta   90.00
_cell.angle_gamma   90.00
#
_symmetry.space_group_name_H-M   'P 1'
#
loop_
_entity.id
_entity.type
_entity.pdbx_description
1 polymer ?
#
loop_
_entity_poly.entity_id
_entity_poly.type
_entity_poly.pdbx_seq_one_letter_code
_entity_poly.pdbx_strand_id
1 'polypeptide(L)'
;MAHTRINFLSVPVDIIPEQNLANEIIEISQKNGSSQICFVTIWDILKARINQDYMNCLKNAELVIPISKSILSGANFLKLAVPTRYNPFKAVISIMNALDKNYRSLYMLGGRRDSLMAAEKNVRATFSGLRIVGRY
;
A
#
# COMPACT_ATOMS: atom_id res chain seq x y z
N MET A 1 -10.18 12.26 0.86
CA MET A 1 -11.30 11.95 -0.08
C MET A 1 -11.97 10.65 0.35
N ALA A 2 -13.26 10.51 0.13
CA ALA A 2 -13.94 9.25 0.44
C ALA A 2 -13.63 8.23 -0.68
N HIS A 3 -12.93 7.17 -0.34
CA HIS A 3 -12.76 6.00 -1.20
C HIS A 3 -13.82 4.94 -0.85
N THR A 4 -14.13 4.08 -1.80
CA THR A 4 -15.08 3.00 -1.60
C THR A 4 -14.36 1.78 -1.04
N ARG A 5 -14.86 1.24 0.07
CA ARG A 5 -14.35 0.00 0.67
C ARG A 5 -15.36 -1.12 0.46
N ILE A 6 -14.92 -2.22 -0.10
CA ILE A 6 -15.71 -3.44 -0.24
C ILE A 6 -15.30 -4.48 0.78
N ASN A 7 -16.20 -5.41 1.07
CA ASN A 7 -15.92 -6.56 1.92
C ASN A 7 -15.72 -7.79 1.01
N PHE A 8 -14.46 -8.10 0.72
CA PHE A 8 -14.11 -9.25 -0.10
C PHE A 8 -13.70 -10.43 0.80
N LEU A 9 -14.53 -11.46 0.84
CA LEU A 9 -14.34 -12.65 1.69
C LEU A 9 -14.08 -12.29 3.17
N SER A 10 -14.84 -11.34 3.70
CA SER A 10 -14.70 -10.78 5.06
C SER A 10 -13.48 -9.89 5.30
N VAL A 11 -12.67 -9.64 4.27
CA VAL A 11 -11.52 -8.73 4.34
C VAL A 11 -11.87 -7.40 3.68
N PRO A 12 -11.61 -6.26 4.31
CA PRO A 12 -11.80 -4.96 3.68
C PRO A 12 -10.81 -4.79 2.53
N VAL A 13 -11.28 -4.31 1.39
CA VAL A 13 -10.45 -3.97 0.23
C VAL A 13 -10.88 -2.61 -0.30
N ASP A 14 -9.94 -1.71 -0.48
CA ASP A 14 -10.20 -0.34 -0.91
C ASP A 14 -10.16 -0.20 -2.43
N ILE A 15 -11.09 0.58 -2.95
CA ILE A 15 -11.18 0.95 -4.37
C ILE A 15 -10.76 2.41 -4.48
N ILE A 16 -9.55 2.63 -4.96
CA ILE A 16 -8.99 3.97 -5.19
C ILE A 16 -8.53 4.04 -6.64
N PRO A 17 -8.91 5.05 -7.42
CA PRO A 17 -8.32 5.27 -8.73
C PRO A 17 -6.79 5.43 -8.63
N GLU A 18 -6.04 4.82 -9.56
CA GLU A 18 -4.56 4.81 -9.51
C GLU A 18 -3.98 6.22 -9.39
N GLN A 19 -4.58 7.19 -10.07
CA GLN A 19 -4.18 8.60 -10.04
C GLN A 19 -4.36 9.29 -8.68
N ASN A 20 -5.23 8.75 -7.81
CA ASN A 20 -5.54 9.34 -6.51
C ASN A 20 -4.74 8.71 -5.37
N LEU A 21 -4.15 7.54 -5.58
CA LEU A 21 -3.47 6.78 -4.54
C LEU A 21 -2.38 7.58 -3.83
N ALA A 22 -1.53 8.27 -4.60
CA ALA A 22 -0.43 9.03 -4.03
C ALA A 22 -0.92 10.20 -3.16
N ASN A 23 -1.96 10.90 -3.60
CA ASN A 23 -2.56 12.00 -2.83
C ASN A 23 -3.21 11.49 -1.54
N GLU A 24 -3.93 10.37 -1.60
CA GLU A 24 -4.54 9.73 -0.43
C GLU A 24 -3.48 9.38 0.62
N ILE A 25 -2.34 8.83 0.19
CA ILE A 25 -1.23 8.48 1.09
C ILE A 25 -0.60 9.74 1.71
N ILE A 26 -0.46 10.81 0.96
CA ILE A 26 0.03 12.09 1.52
C ILE A 26 -0.95 12.63 2.56
N GLU A 27 -2.25 12.62 2.30
CA GLU A 27 -3.27 13.03 3.27
C GLU A 27 -3.20 12.18 4.56
N ILE A 28 -3.07 10.85 4.41
CA ILE A 28 -2.89 9.94 5.55
C ILE A 28 -1.62 10.29 6.33
N SER A 29 -0.52 10.58 5.64
CA SER A 29 0.76 10.92 6.28
C SER A 29 0.74 12.25 7.07
N GLN A 30 -0.28 13.07 6.86
CA GLN A 30 -0.47 14.35 7.57
C GLN A 30 -1.32 14.21 8.83
N LYS A 31 -2.04 13.10 8.98
CA LYS A 31 -2.83 12.82 10.18
C LYS A 31 -1.94 12.61 11.40
N ASN A 32 -2.43 13.02 12.56
CA ASN A 32 -1.75 12.71 13.83
C ASN A 32 -1.84 11.20 14.13
N GLY A 33 -0.76 10.62 14.63
CA GLY A 33 -0.69 9.21 14.98
C GLY A 33 0.01 8.36 13.93
N SER A 34 -0.22 7.05 13.98
CA SER A 34 0.32 6.08 13.03
C SER A 34 -0.79 5.50 12.18
N SER A 35 -0.55 5.36 10.89
CA SER A 35 -1.47 4.75 9.93
C SER A 35 -0.78 3.60 9.20
N GLN A 36 -1.54 2.56 8.90
CA GLN A 36 -1.04 1.39 8.19
C GLN A 36 -1.69 1.28 6.82
N ILE A 37 -0.87 1.04 5.80
CA ILE A 37 -1.30 0.81 4.43
C ILE A 37 -0.81 -0.58 4.03
N CYS A 38 -1.71 -1.45 3.61
CA CYS A 38 -1.42 -2.83 3.25
C CYS A 38 -1.64 -3.05 1.75
N PHE A 39 -0.62 -3.57 1.07
CA PHE A 39 -0.78 -4.14 -0.28
C PHE A 39 -1.06 -5.63 -0.15
N VAL A 40 -2.16 -6.10 -0.72
CA VAL A 40 -2.63 -7.48 -0.50
C VAL A 40 -2.78 -8.26 -1.80
N THR A 41 -2.37 -9.52 -1.73
CA THR A 41 -2.63 -10.54 -2.74
C THR A 41 -3.79 -11.43 -2.32
N ILE A 42 -4.23 -12.34 -3.19
CA ILE A 42 -5.25 -13.33 -2.82
C ILE A 42 -4.79 -14.21 -1.66
N TRP A 43 -3.50 -14.51 -1.57
CA TRP A 43 -2.94 -15.30 -0.47
C TRP A 43 -3.04 -14.60 0.87
N ASP A 44 -2.88 -13.28 0.90
CA ASP A 44 -3.07 -12.48 2.11
C ASP A 44 -4.53 -12.51 2.57
N ILE A 45 -5.47 -12.44 1.62
CA ILE A 45 -6.90 -12.57 1.90
C ILE A 45 -7.21 -13.95 2.52
N LEU A 46 -6.71 -15.02 1.90
CA LEU A 46 -6.92 -16.38 2.40
C LEU A 46 -6.27 -16.59 3.79
N LYS A 47 -5.06 -16.06 3.98
CA LYS A 47 -4.37 -16.10 5.26
C LYS A 47 -5.16 -15.38 6.37
N ALA A 48 -5.70 -14.20 6.06
CA ALA A 48 -6.50 -13.44 7.02
C ALA A 48 -7.74 -14.21 7.51
N ARG A 49 -8.34 -15.04 6.65
CA ARG A 49 -9.51 -15.85 7.03
C ARG A 49 -9.21 -16.94 8.06
N ILE A 50 -7.99 -17.41 8.14
CA ILE A 50 -7.57 -18.45 9.08
C ILE A 50 -6.70 -17.93 10.23
N ASN A 51 -6.31 -16.66 10.17
CA ASN A 51 -5.50 -16.01 11.20
C ASN A 51 -6.20 -14.74 11.66
N GLN A 52 -6.75 -14.77 12.87
CA GLN A 52 -7.54 -13.67 13.44
C GLN A 52 -6.70 -12.40 13.66
N ASP A 53 -5.45 -12.54 14.09
CA ASP A 53 -4.57 -11.38 14.32
C ASP A 53 -4.26 -10.67 13.01
N TYR A 54 -4.01 -11.43 11.94
CA TYR A 54 -3.81 -10.87 10.63
C TYR A 54 -5.10 -10.24 10.06
N MET A 55 -6.25 -10.86 10.28
CA MET A 55 -7.55 -10.27 9.93
C MET A 55 -7.76 -8.93 10.65
N ASN A 56 -7.46 -8.86 11.93
CA ASN A 56 -7.57 -7.64 12.72
C ASN A 56 -6.60 -6.56 12.22
N CYS A 57 -5.38 -6.94 11.83
CA CYS A 57 -4.41 -6.04 11.20
C CYS A 57 -5.00 -5.40 9.93
N LEU A 58 -5.57 -6.21 9.02
CA LEU A 58 -6.16 -5.68 7.78
C LEU A 58 -7.43 -4.85 8.05
N LYS A 59 -8.25 -5.23 9.02
CA LYS A 59 -9.46 -4.46 9.38
C LYS A 59 -9.14 -3.09 9.95
N ASN A 60 -8.03 -2.98 10.68
CA ASN A 60 -7.58 -1.73 11.30
C ASN A 60 -6.68 -0.89 10.38
N ALA A 61 -6.27 -1.44 9.23
CA ALA A 61 -5.48 -0.70 8.27
C ALA A 61 -6.28 0.47 7.66
N GLU A 62 -5.61 1.60 7.50
CA GLU A 62 -6.19 2.80 6.88
C GLU A 62 -6.53 2.53 5.41
N LEU A 63 -5.65 1.83 4.70
CA LEU A 63 -5.88 1.38 3.33
C LEU A 63 -5.46 -0.08 3.15
N VAL A 64 -6.28 -0.83 2.40
CA VAL A 64 -6.01 -2.20 1.97
C VAL A 64 -6.10 -2.26 0.45
N ILE A 65 -4.96 -2.27 -0.22
CA ILE A 65 -4.83 -2.09 -1.66
C ILE A 65 -4.58 -3.43 -2.35
N PRO A 66 -5.48 -3.85 -3.27
CA PRO A 66 -5.31 -5.11 -3.98
C PRO A 66 -4.28 -5.01 -5.09
N ILE A 67 -3.34 -5.96 -5.13
CA ILE A 67 -2.28 -6.04 -6.16
C ILE A 67 -2.33 -7.30 -7.01
N SER A 68 -3.27 -8.21 -6.78
CA SER A 68 -3.42 -9.42 -7.59
C SER A 68 -4.68 -9.41 -8.43
N LYS A 69 -4.58 -9.95 -9.67
CA LYS A 69 -5.72 -10.13 -10.59
C LYS A 69 -6.83 -10.99 -9.99
N SER A 70 -6.46 -11.97 -9.18
CA SER A 70 -7.41 -12.92 -8.58
C SER A 70 -8.42 -12.24 -7.67
N ILE A 71 -8.04 -11.15 -6.99
CA ILE A 71 -8.98 -10.36 -6.19
C ILE A 71 -10.01 -9.69 -7.09
N LEU A 72 -9.58 -9.12 -8.23
CA LEU A 72 -10.49 -8.46 -9.18
C LEU A 72 -11.46 -9.45 -9.79
N SER A 73 -10.96 -10.60 -10.25
CA SER A 73 -11.80 -11.67 -10.81
C SER A 73 -12.79 -12.22 -9.79
N GLY A 74 -12.33 -12.40 -8.55
CA GLY A 74 -13.16 -12.85 -7.43
C GLY A 74 -14.25 -11.81 -7.06
N ALA A 75 -13.91 -10.53 -7.01
CA ALA A 75 -14.88 -9.45 -6.77
C ALA A 75 -15.96 -9.42 -7.86
N ASN A 76 -15.56 -9.53 -9.13
CA ASN A 76 -16.49 -9.62 -10.26
C ASN A 76 -17.40 -10.86 -10.16
N PHE A 77 -16.82 -12.02 -9.84
CA PHE A 77 -17.60 -13.26 -9.65
C PHE A 77 -18.63 -13.13 -8.51
N LEU A 78 -18.26 -12.48 -7.42
CA LEU A 78 -19.13 -12.23 -6.27
C LEU A 78 -20.09 -11.04 -6.48
N LYS A 79 -20.10 -10.44 -7.68
CA LYS A 79 -20.91 -9.25 -8.02
C LYS A 79 -20.68 -8.06 -7.09
N LEU A 80 -19.46 -7.92 -6.57
CA LEU A 80 -18.99 -6.76 -5.83
C LEU A 80 -18.44 -5.72 -6.79
N ALA A 81 -18.31 -4.48 -6.31
CA ALA A 81 -17.56 -3.47 -7.05
C ALA A 81 -16.12 -3.96 -7.29
N VAL A 82 -15.63 -3.85 -8.52
CA VAL A 82 -14.32 -4.36 -8.90
C VAL A 82 -13.26 -3.31 -8.59
N PRO A 83 -12.25 -3.63 -7.73
CA PRO A 83 -11.17 -2.71 -7.42
C PRO A 83 -10.31 -2.39 -8.63
N THR A 84 -9.65 -1.23 -8.61
CA THR A 84 -8.61 -0.90 -9.57
C THR A 84 -7.41 -1.83 -9.38
N ARG A 85 -6.89 -2.38 -10.48
CA ARG A 85 -5.65 -3.16 -10.41
C ARG A 85 -4.44 -2.23 -10.36
N TYR A 86 -3.66 -2.37 -9.31
CA TYR A 86 -2.38 -1.68 -9.20
C TYR A 86 -1.24 -2.55 -9.73
N ASN A 87 -0.34 -1.92 -10.50
CA ASN A 87 0.99 -2.48 -10.69
C ASN A 87 1.82 -2.06 -9.45
N PRO A 88 2.31 -3.02 -8.64
CA PRO A 88 2.99 -2.70 -7.38
C PRO A 88 4.18 -1.77 -7.57
N PHE A 89 4.96 -1.98 -8.62
CA PHE A 89 6.12 -1.15 -8.92
C PHE A 89 5.73 0.29 -9.25
N LYS A 90 4.74 0.48 -10.14
CA LYS A 90 4.25 1.82 -10.47
C LYS A 90 3.64 2.53 -9.27
N ALA A 91 2.89 1.81 -8.44
CA ALA A 91 2.31 2.36 -7.22
C ALA A 91 3.41 2.87 -6.26
N VAL A 92 4.45 2.07 -6.02
CA VAL A 92 5.58 2.47 -5.17
C VAL A 92 6.30 3.69 -5.74
N ILE A 93 6.57 3.74 -7.04
CA ILE A 93 7.20 4.91 -7.68
C ILE A 93 6.33 6.17 -7.55
N SER A 94 5.01 6.03 -7.75
CA SER A 94 4.07 7.15 -7.59
C SER A 94 4.06 7.68 -6.15
N ILE A 95 4.07 6.79 -5.17
CA ILE A 95 4.16 7.14 -3.75
C ILE A 95 5.49 7.85 -3.44
N MET A 96 6.61 7.30 -3.90
CA MET A 96 7.92 7.91 -3.70
C MET A 96 8.01 9.31 -4.31
N ASN A 97 7.47 9.51 -5.53
CA ASN A 97 7.37 10.83 -6.15
C ASN A 97 6.55 11.82 -5.31
N ALA A 98 5.44 11.37 -4.74
CA ALA A 98 4.60 12.21 -3.90
C ALA A 98 5.31 12.58 -2.58
N LEU A 99 5.99 11.63 -1.95
CA LEU A 99 6.79 11.87 -0.74
C LEU A 99 7.96 12.83 -1.02
N ASP A 100 8.65 12.67 -2.16
CA ASP A 100 9.74 13.53 -2.62
C ASP A 100 9.27 14.97 -2.78
N LYS A 101 8.19 15.20 -3.53
CA LYS A 101 7.60 16.52 -3.76
C LYS A 101 7.12 17.21 -2.48
N ASN A 102 6.79 16.45 -1.46
CA ASN A 102 6.34 16.95 -0.16
C ASN A 102 7.45 16.94 0.90
N TYR A 103 8.71 16.72 0.52
CA TYR A 103 9.88 16.71 1.40
C TYR A 103 9.70 15.83 2.65
N ARG A 104 9.08 14.65 2.45
CA ARG A 104 8.83 13.69 3.53
C ARG A 104 10.07 12.87 3.85
N SER A 105 10.10 12.31 5.05
CA SER A 105 11.14 11.37 5.44
C SER A 105 10.69 9.92 5.22
N LEU A 106 11.65 9.05 4.92
CA LEU A 106 11.46 7.64 4.69
C LEU A 106 12.41 6.83 5.57
N TYR A 107 11.89 5.82 6.25
CA TYR A 107 12.67 4.76 6.87
C TYR A 107 12.45 3.46 6.10
N MET A 108 13.52 2.76 5.74
CA MET A 108 13.44 1.52 4.97
C MET A 108 13.64 0.34 5.92
N LEU A 109 12.67 -0.58 5.97
CA LEU A 109 12.69 -1.74 6.87
C LEU A 109 12.56 -3.05 6.08
N GLY A 110 13.44 -4.02 6.39
CA GLY A 110 13.37 -5.39 5.90
C GLY A 110 14.17 -5.64 4.62
N GLY A 111 14.26 -6.93 4.27
CA GLY A 111 15.06 -7.38 3.16
C GLY A 111 16.50 -7.75 3.55
N ARG A 112 17.28 -8.19 2.55
CA ARG A 112 18.71 -8.47 2.74
C ARG A 112 19.49 -7.18 2.76
N ARG A 113 20.52 -7.11 3.60
CA ARG A 113 21.38 -5.92 3.79
C ARG A 113 21.86 -5.33 2.46
N ASP A 114 22.39 -6.16 1.57
CA ASP A 114 22.94 -5.69 0.29
C ASP A 114 21.86 -5.11 -0.62
N SER A 115 20.66 -5.76 -0.67
CA SER A 115 19.52 -5.27 -1.41
C SER A 115 19.01 -3.95 -0.86
N LEU A 116 18.97 -3.81 0.46
CA LEU A 116 18.53 -2.60 1.13
C LEU A 116 19.50 -1.43 0.89
N MET A 117 20.81 -1.70 0.90
CA MET A 117 21.84 -0.69 0.57
C MET A 117 21.72 -0.23 -0.89
N ALA A 118 21.53 -1.16 -1.82
CA ALA A 118 21.33 -0.84 -3.24
C ALA A 118 20.03 -0.03 -3.45
N ALA A 119 18.96 -0.42 -2.79
CA ALA A 119 17.69 0.30 -2.84
C ALA A 119 17.83 1.74 -2.31
N GLU A 120 18.49 1.94 -1.16
CA GLU A 120 18.74 3.28 -0.63
C GLU A 120 19.54 4.14 -1.59
N LYS A 121 20.61 3.61 -2.18
CA LYS A 121 21.44 4.33 -3.17
C LYS A 121 20.59 4.78 -4.35
N ASN A 122 19.74 3.89 -4.90
CA ASN A 122 18.88 4.20 -6.03
C ASN A 122 17.79 5.21 -5.68
N VAL A 123 17.17 5.09 -4.50
CA VAL A 123 16.17 6.04 -4.02
C VAL A 123 16.78 7.43 -3.85
N ARG A 124 17.95 7.55 -3.22
CA ARG A 124 18.64 8.84 -3.07
C ARG A 124 19.01 9.47 -4.41
N ALA A 125 19.42 8.67 -5.39
CA ALA A 125 19.78 9.17 -6.71
C ALA A 125 18.55 9.63 -7.53
N THR A 126 17.39 9.03 -7.29
CA THR A 126 16.18 9.28 -8.08
C THR A 126 15.29 10.36 -7.45
N PHE A 127 15.20 10.38 -6.12
CA PHE A 127 14.28 11.23 -5.35
C PHE A 127 15.07 12.14 -4.41
N SER A 128 15.51 13.28 -4.92
CA SER A 128 16.42 14.20 -4.20
C SER A 128 15.78 14.94 -3.03
N GLY A 129 14.46 15.15 -3.05
CA GLY A 129 13.72 15.80 -1.97
C GLY A 129 13.28 14.84 -0.86
N LEU A 130 13.42 13.52 -1.07
CA LEU A 130 13.05 12.49 -0.11
C LEU A 130 14.19 12.23 0.87
N ARG A 131 13.96 12.51 2.15
CA ARG A 131 14.96 12.30 3.19
C ARG A 131 14.89 10.88 3.76
N ILE A 132 15.88 10.04 3.43
CA ILE A 132 16.03 8.73 4.08
C ILE A 132 16.66 8.92 5.44
N VAL A 133 15.91 8.59 6.50
CA VAL A 133 16.31 8.78 7.90
C VAL A 133 16.89 7.52 8.54
N GLY A 134 16.82 6.39 7.86
CA GLY A 134 17.45 5.14 8.29
C GLY A 134 17.00 3.93 7.50
N ARG A 135 17.64 2.80 7.79
CA ARG A 135 17.31 1.46 7.26
C ARG A 135 17.68 0.37 8.26
N TYR A 136 16.97 -0.75 8.20
CA TYR A 136 17.24 -1.95 9.01
C TYR A 136 16.76 -3.22 8.28
#